data_f0b4f8c375efe434eefc61181bda1be5
#
_entry.id   f0b4f8c375efe434eefc61181bda1be5
#
_cell.length_a   1.000
_cell.length_b   1.000
_cell.length_c   1.000
_cell.angle_alpha   90.00
_cell.angle_beta   90.00
_cell.angle_gamma   90.00
#
_symmetry.space_group_name_H-M   'P 1'
#
loop_
_entity.id
_entity.type
_entity.pdbx_description
1 polymer ?
#
loop_
_entity_poly.entity_id
_entity_poly.type
_entity_poly.pdbx_seq_one_letter_code
_entity_poly.pdbx_strand_id
1 'polypeptide(L)'
;MKRAGIFLTLMSVMVLVFASVALAAVIKGNDRANYLVGTSRDDAIYGYGGADRIHARGDGDALRLGGGSDKGHGERGDDFINSVDGTEDFVSCGPGSDRARANPGDNVQEGCEQIIREGVRVG
;
A
#
# COMPACT_ATOMS: atom_id res chain seq x y z
N MET A 1 41.19 25.89 8.26
CA MET A 1 40.92 25.18 7.04
C MET A 1 40.85 23.66 7.22
N LYS A 2 41.76 23.08 8.01
CA LYS A 2 41.72 21.63 8.26
C LYS A 2 40.44 21.16 8.97
N ARG A 3 39.83 22.01 9.81
CA ARG A 3 38.60 21.70 10.54
C ARG A 3 37.37 21.58 9.64
N ALA A 4 37.30 22.41 8.59
CA ALA A 4 36.14 22.35 7.67
C ALA A 4 36.08 21.05 6.89
N GLY A 5 37.21 20.48 6.50
CA GLY A 5 37.24 19.19 5.79
C GLY A 5 36.79 18.04 6.66
N ILE A 6 37.11 18.05 7.95
CA ILE A 6 36.67 17.02 8.89
C ILE A 6 35.15 17.06 9.09
N PHE A 7 34.56 18.23 9.23
CA PHE A 7 33.12 18.41 9.37
C PHE A 7 32.37 17.88 8.14
N LEU A 8 32.82 18.19 6.95
CA LEU A 8 32.20 17.71 5.72
C LEU A 8 32.22 16.19 5.63
N THR A 9 33.32 15.57 6.03
CA THR A 9 33.42 14.11 6.02
C THR A 9 32.43 13.47 6.99
N LEU A 10 32.30 14.00 8.19
CA LEU A 10 31.35 13.49 9.19
C LEU A 10 29.91 13.62 8.71
N MET A 11 29.54 14.73 8.12
CA MET A 11 28.19 14.92 7.59
C MET A 11 27.89 13.95 6.46
N SER A 12 28.83 13.71 5.58
CA SER A 12 28.69 12.75 4.49
C SER A 12 28.44 11.34 5.02
N VAL A 13 29.14 10.92 6.05
CA VAL A 13 28.95 9.60 6.68
C VAL A 13 27.58 9.49 7.31
N MET A 14 27.09 10.52 7.99
CA MET A 14 25.75 10.51 8.57
C MET A 14 24.66 10.38 7.53
N VAL A 15 24.77 11.09 6.41
CA VAL A 15 23.79 10.98 5.31
C VAL A 15 23.75 9.55 4.76
N LEU A 16 24.90 8.91 4.60
CA LEU A 16 24.97 7.52 4.12
C LEU A 16 24.29 6.54 5.10
N VAL A 17 24.47 6.74 6.41
CA VAL A 17 23.85 5.90 7.42
C VAL A 17 22.32 6.02 7.34
N PHE A 18 21.78 7.22 7.21
CA PHE A 18 20.34 7.42 7.05
C PHE A 18 19.81 6.79 5.76
N ALA A 19 20.54 6.90 4.66
CA ALA A 19 20.13 6.32 3.39
C ALA A 19 20.10 4.80 3.43
N SER A 20 20.87 4.14 4.30
CA SER A 20 20.90 2.68 4.40
C SER A 20 19.79 2.10 5.26
N VAL A 21 19.10 2.92 6.07
CA VAL A 21 18.02 2.47 6.93
C VAL A 21 16.68 2.78 6.25
N ALA A 22 16.25 1.86 5.37
CA ALA A 22 14.95 1.98 4.73
C ALA A 22 13.94 1.16 5.53
N LEU A 23 13.02 1.81 6.20
CA LEU A 23 11.95 1.17 6.97
C LEU A 23 10.67 1.12 6.14
N ALA A 24 9.81 0.15 6.46
CA ALA A 24 8.46 0.08 5.92
C ALA A 24 7.72 1.39 6.22
N ALA A 25 7.00 1.90 5.24
CA ALA A 25 6.26 3.14 5.40
C ALA A 25 4.83 2.85 5.88
N VAL A 26 4.31 3.74 6.72
CA VAL A 26 2.89 3.77 7.06
C VAL A 26 2.31 5.01 6.39
N ILE A 27 1.44 4.80 5.41
CA ILE A 27 0.87 5.86 4.59
C ILE A 27 -0.61 5.94 4.90
N LYS A 28 -1.07 7.12 5.28
CA LYS A 28 -2.46 7.34 5.68
C LYS A 28 -3.10 8.43 4.83
N GLY A 29 -4.29 8.13 4.31
CA GLY A 29 -5.14 9.14 3.70
C GLY A 29 -5.99 9.87 4.73
N ASN A 30 -7.13 10.34 4.30
CA ASN A 30 -8.11 11.03 5.14
C ASN A 30 -9.53 10.73 4.59
N ASP A 31 -10.52 11.56 4.93
CA ASP A 31 -11.90 11.34 4.47
C ASP A 31 -12.17 11.89 3.05
N ARG A 32 -11.15 12.40 2.39
CA ARG A 32 -11.25 12.92 1.02
C ARG A 32 -10.71 11.92 0.03
N ALA A 33 -10.97 12.16 -1.25
CA ALA A 33 -10.36 11.37 -2.32
C ALA A 33 -8.85 11.63 -2.34
N ASN A 34 -8.07 10.59 -2.06
CA ASN A 34 -6.62 10.67 -1.98
C ASN A 34 -5.96 9.87 -3.11
N TYR A 35 -4.75 10.28 -3.46
CA TYR A 35 -3.86 9.51 -4.30
C TYR A 35 -2.66 9.10 -3.44
N LEU A 36 -2.57 7.82 -3.10
CA LEU A 36 -1.57 7.30 -2.18
C LEU A 36 -0.62 6.36 -2.93
N VAL A 37 0.67 6.59 -2.76
CA VAL A 37 1.70 5.79 -3.44
C VAL A 37 2.66 5.24 -2.40
N GLY A 38 2.85 3.94 -2.40
CA GLY A 38 3.79 3.26 -1.51
C GLY A 38 5.24 3.43 -1.97
N THR A 39 6.12 2.72 -1.27
CA THR A 39 7.55 2.68 -1.58
C THR A 39 7.89 1.38 -2.28
N SER A 40 9.18 1.10 -2.47
CA SER A 40 9.63 -0.20 -2.96
C SER A 40 9.81 -1.22 -1.83
N ARG A 41 9.32 -0.93 -0.64
CA ARG A 41 9.40 -1.76 0.57
C ARG A 41 8.02 -2.17 1.05
N ASP A 42 7.98 -3.05 2.04
CA ASP A 42 6.72 -3.46 2.68
C ASP A 42 6.06 -2.26 3.34
N ASP A 43 4.89 -1.88 2.87
CA ASP A 43 4.19 -0.71 3.36
C ASP A 43 2.84 -1.09 3.95
N ALA A 44 2.35 -0.26 4.87
CA ALA A 44 0.97 -0.32 5.33
C ALA A 44 0.26 0.95 4.86
N ILE A 45 -0.76 0.79 4.04
CA ILE A 45 -1.46 1.92 3.41
C ILE A 45 -2.93 1.92 3.79
N TYR A 46 -3.41 3.03 4.34
CA TYR A 46 -4.78 3.20 4.80
C TYR A 46 -5.44 4.35 4.03
N GLY A 47 -6.48 4.03 3.25
CA GLY A 47 -7.20 5.05 2.50
C GLY A 47 -8.18 5.86 3.36
N TYR A 48 -8.83 5.22 4.32
CA TYR A 48 -9.90 5.77 5.14
C TYR A 48 -11.15 6.08 4.31
N GLY A 49 -11.70 7.29 4.38
CA GLY A 49 -12.88 7.65 3.63
C GLY A 49 -12.57 8.29 2.28
N GLY A 50 -13.63 8.53 1.50
CA GLY A 50 -13.48 9.11 0.17
C GLY A 50 -13.11 8.10 -0.89
N ALA A 51 -13.11 8.52 -2.14
CA ALA A 51 -12.74 7.66 -3.26
C ALA A 51 -11.24 7.76 -3.52
N ASP A 52 -10.49 6.78 -3.04
CA ASP A 52 -9.03 6.79 -3.06
C ASP A 52 -8.47 5.97 -4.21
N ARG A 53 -7.28 6.35 -4.64
CA ARG A 53 -6.48 5.56 -5.58
C ARG A 53 -5.15 5.24 -4.91
N ILE A 54 -4.86 3.96 -4.78
CA ILE A 54 -3.70 3.47 -4.04
C ILE A 54 -2.83 2.62 -4.94
N HIS A 55 -1.54 2.96 -5.01
CA HIS A 55 -0.51 2.19 -5.68
C HIS A 55 0.54 1.77 -4.67
N ALA A 56 0.62 0.49 -4.38
CA ALA A 56 1.54 -0.02 -3.35
C ALA A 56 2.97 -0.18 -3.84
N ARG A 57 3.16 -0.46 -5.13
CA ARG A 57 4.47 -0.63 -5.78
C ARG A 57 5.11 -1.98 -5.47
N GLY A 58 6.34 -1.99 -4.97
CA GLY A 58 7.11 -3.21 -4.78
C GLY A 58 7.01 -3.78 -3.39
N ASP A 59 7.46 -5.00 -3.22
CA ASP A 59 7.43 -5.81 -2.00
C ASP A 59 6.02 -6.14 -1.51
N GLY A 60 5.91 -6.72 -0.33
CA GLY A 60 4.64 -7.18 0.22
C GLY A 60 3.95 -6.11 1.03
N ASP A 61 2.87 -5.56 0.50
CA ASP A 61 2.17 -4.44 1.10
C ASP A 61 0.83 -4.85 1.69
N ALA A 62 0.38 -4.12 2.70
CA ALA A 62 -0.94 -4.28 3.29
C ALA A 62 -1.75 -3.02 3.01
N LEU A 63 -2.82 -3.17 2.22
CA LEU A 63 -3.69 -2.08 1.83
C LEU A 63 -5.05 -2.23 2.50
N ARG A 64 -5.50 -1.18 3.17
CA ARG A 64 -6.89 -1.05 3.61
C ARG A 64 -7.50 0.12 2.87
N LEU A 65 -8.44 -0.17 1.99
CA LEU A 65 -9.01 0.86 1.14
C LEU A 65 -9.93 1.78 1.92
N GLY A 66 -10.68 1.22 2.87
CA GLY A 66 -11.61 2.00 3.68
C GLY A 66 -12.92 2.29 2.97
N GLY A 67 -13.71 3.21 3.51
CA GLY A 67 -15.01 3.57 2.94
C GLY A 67 -14.90 4.33 1.63
N GLY A 68 -15.98 4.30 0.85
CA GLY A 68 -16.01 4.91 -0.47
C GLY A 68 -15.60 3.95 -1.58
N SER A 69 -15.74 4.39 -2.81
CA SER A 69 -15.37 3.58 -3.98
C SER A 69 -13.90 3.80 -4.33
N ASP A 70 -13.07 2.84 -3.99
CA ASP A 70 -11.62 2.95 -4.07
C ASP A 70 -11.04 2.10 -5.19
N LYS A 71 -9.82 2.45 -5.60
CA LYS A 71 -9.01 1.63 -6.51
C LYS A 71 -7.71 1.28 -5.82
N GLY A 72 -7.52 -0.01 -5.54
CA GLY A 72 -6.31 -0.51 -4.90
C GLY A 72 -5.47 -1.33 -5.86
N HIS A 73 -4.21 -0.98 -6.00
CA HIS A 73 -3.24 -1.69 -6.84
C HIS A 73 -2.08 -2.16 -5.97
N GLY A 74 -1.96 -3.48 -5.80
CA GLY A 74 -0.84 -4.08 -5.04
C GLY A 74 0.46 -4.01 -5.81
N GLU A 75 0.41 -4.27 -7.10
CA GLU A 75 1.55 -4.28 -8.00
C GLU A 75 2.49 -5.43 -7.67
N ARG A 76 3.81 -5.24 -7.66
CA ARG A 76 4.75 -6.33 -7.43
C ARG A 76 4.82 -6.72 -5.98
N GLY A 77 5.04 -8.00 -5.73
CA GLY A 77 5.22 -8.55 -4.40
C GLY A 77 4.00 -9.30 -3.90
N ASP A 78 4.07 -9.78 -2.67
CA ASP A 78 2.99 -10.55 -2.06
C ASP A 78 2.14 -9.61 -1.21
N ASP A 79 1.04 -9.14 -1.79
CA ASP A 79 0.24 -8.07 -1.20
C ASP A 79 -1.03 -8.60 -0.53
N PHE A 80 -1.50 -7.86 0.46
CA PHE A 80 -2.80 -8.08 1.07
C PHE A 80 -3.66 -6.83 0.89
N ILE A 81 -4.80 -6.97 0.22
CA ILE A 81 -5.70 -5.85 -0.04
C ILE A 81 -7.05 -6.13 0.61
N ASN A 82 -7.49 -5.24 1.47
CA ASN A 82 -8.78 -5.33 2.13
C ASN A 82 -9.69 -4.20 1.62
N SER A 83 -10.72 -4.59 0.87
CA SER A 83 -11.70 -3.67 0.33
C SER A 83 -13.08 -3.81 0.98
N VAL A 84 -13.18 -4.50 2.10
CA VAL A 84 -14.46 -4.75 2.76
C VAL A 84 -14.98 -3.48 3.44
N ASP A 85 -16.00 -2.87 2.86
CA ASP A 85 -16.59 -1.63 3.40
C ASP A 85 -18.07 -1.44 3.05
N GLY A 86 -18.64 -2.33 2.24
CA GLY A 86 -20.02 -2.20 1.77
C GLY A 86 -20.19 -1.36 0.51
N THR A 87 -19.13 -0.81 -0.05
CA THR A 87 -19.10 -0.05 -1.31
C THR A 87 -18.34 -0.81 -2.36
N GLU A 88 -18.63 -0.58 -3.62
CA GLU A 88 -17.93 -1.26 -4.71
C GLU A 88 -16.54 -0.66 -4.91
N ASP A 89 -15.53 -1.51 -4.86
CA ASP A 89 -14.14 -1.14 -5.06
C ASP A 89 -13.53 -1.88 -6.25
N PHE A 90 -12.44 -1.34 -6.77
CA PHE A 90 -11.63 -2.00 -7.78
C PHE A 90 -10.33 -2.47 -7.14
N VAL A 91 -10.02 -3.76 -7.27
CA VAL A 91 -8.83 -4.37 -6.67
C VAL A 91 -8.02 -5.07 -7.76
N SER A 92 -6.78 -4.64 -7.90
CA SER A 92 -5.81 -5.26 -8.80
C SER A 92 -4.59 -5.68 -8.00
N CYS A 93 -4.35 -6.99 -7.88
CA CYS A 93 -3.25 -7.49 -7.07
C CYS A 93 -1.91 -7.41 -7.78
N GLY A 94 -1.85 -7.72 -9.06
CA GLY A 94 -0.60 -7.71 -9.81
C GLY A 94 0.19 -9.00 -9.66
N PRO A 95 1.47 -9.01 -10.10
CA PRO A 95 2.31 -10.21 -9.98
C PRO A 95 2.71 -10.49 -8.54
N GLY A 96 2.82 -11.76 -8.18
CA GLY A 96 3.15 -12.22 -6.84
C GLY A 96 2.05 -13.08 -6.25
N SER A 97 2.23 -13.54 -5.01
CA SER A 97 1.22 -14.30 -4.28
C SER A 97 0.38 -13.36 -3.44
N ASP A 98 -0.79 -13.01 -3.95
CA ASP A 98 -1.60 -11.94 -3.38
C ASP A 98 -2.88 -12.46 -2.77
N ARG A 99 -3.37 -11.75 -1.76
CA ARG A 99 -4.63 -11.99 -1.10
C ARG A 99 -5.53 -10.77 -1.18
N ALA A 100 -6.81 -11.00 -1.40
CA ALA A 100 -7.80 -9.93 -1.34
C ALA A 100 -8.96 -10.35 -0.44
N ARG A 101 -9.41 -9.44 0.43
CA ARG A 101 -10.70 -9.55 1.11
C ARG A 101 -11.60 -8.50 0.49
N ALA A 102 -12.74 -8.93 0.01
CA ALA A 102 -13.61 -8.06 -0.79
C ALA A 102 -15.07 -8.29 -0.48
N ASN A 103 -15.89 -7.31 -0.77
CA ASN A 103 -17.35 -7.46 -0.77
C ASN A 103 -17.81 -8.17 -2.05
N PRO A 104 -19.01 -8.75 -2.07
CA PRO A 104 -19.51 -9.43 -3.27
C PRO A 104 -19.56 -8.54 -4.50
N GLY A 105 -19.81 -7.25 -4.34
CA GLY A 105 -19.90 -6.29 -5.45
C GLY A 105 -18.57 -5.75 -5.94
N ASP A 106 -17.48 -6.04 -5.26
CA ASP A 106 -16.16 -5.51 -5.64
C ASP A 106 -15.66 -6.15 -6.93
N ASN A 107 -14.97 -5.35 -7.73
CA ASN A 107 -14.34 -5.81 -8.96
C ASN A 107 -12.89 -6.22 -8.65
N VAL A 108 -12.69 -7.51 -8.44
CA VAL A 108 -11.38 -8.08 -8.13
C VAL A 108 -10.80 -8.70 -9.40
N GLN A 109 -9.67 -8.19 -9.83
CA GLN A 109 -9.01 -8.64 -11.06
C GLN A 109 -8.31 -9.99 -10.88
N GLU A 110 -7.98 -10.62 -12.01
CA GLU A 110 -7.30 -11.91 -12.05
C GLU A 110 -5.95 -11.80 -11.43
N GLY A 111 -5.26 -11.66 -10.87
CA GLY A 111 -3.94 -11.56 -10.26
C GLY A 111 -3.98 -11.86 -8.78
N CYS A 112 -5.16 -11.92 -8.20
CA CYS A 112 -5.31 -12.26 -6.79
C CYS A 112 -5.46 -13.77 -6.65
N GLU A 113 -4.47 -14.45 -6.06
CA GLU A 113 -4.48 -15.91 -5.91
C GLU A 113 -5.48 -16.39 -4.87
N GLN A 114 -5.69 -15.59 -3.83
CA GLN A 114 -6.69 -15.88 -2.81
C GLN A 114 -7.67 -14.72 -2.68
N ILE A 115 -8.94 -15.01 -2.89
CA ILE A 115 -10.00 -14.01 -2.76
C ILE A 115 -11.00 -14.50 -1.71
N ILE A 116 -11.13 -13.74 -0.64
CA ILE A 116 -12.11 -14.01 0.41
C ILE A 116 -13.21 -12.97 0.27
N ARG A 117 -14.41 -13.42 -0.04
CA ARG A 117 -15.56 -12.53 -0.18
C ARG A 117 -16.34 -12.51 1.11
N GLU A 118 -16.37 -11.34 1.72
CA GLU A 118 -17.10 -11.11 2.96
C GLU A 118 -18.55 -10.73 2.66
N GLY A 119 -19.44 -11.05 3.59
CA GLY A 119 -20.83 -10.69 3.44
C GLY A 119 -21.63 -11.61 2.52
N VAL A 120 -21.02 -12.67 1.98
CA VAL A 120 -21.76 -13.67 1.21
C VAL A 120 -22.50 -14.59 2.17
N ARG A 121 -23.82 -14.57 2.08
CA ARG A 121 -24.62 -15.52 2.85
C ARG A 121 -24.85 -16.76 2.03
N VAL A 122 -24.51 -17.89 2.60
CA VAL A 122 -24.74 -19.19 2.00
C VAL A 122 -26.10 -19.70 2.46
N GLY A 123 -26.97 -19.87 1.54
CA GLY A 123 -28.31 -20.40 1.81
C GLY A 123 -29.42 -19.40 1.75
#